data_f59ba726a9d4a063a05c52ba47c54524
#
_entry.id   f59ba726a9d4a063a05c52ba47c54524
#
_cell.length_a   1.000
_cell.length_b   1.000
_cell.length_c   1.000
_cell.angle_alpha   90.00
_cell.angle_beta   90.00
_cell.angle_gamma   90.00
#
_symmetry.space_group_name_H-M   'P 1'
#
loop_
_entity.id
_entity.type
_entity.pdbx_description
1 polymer ?
#
loop_
_entity_poly.entity_id
_entity_poly.type
_entity_poly.pdbx_seq_one_letter_code
_entity_poly.pdbx_strand_id
1 'polypeptide(L)'
;MRILEILCHPRPGSFNHTLAASAREHLRALGHEVFFHDLHEEGFDPVLDSSELSRLYSLDDLVQEHSRQLSQADGLVIFHPDWWSQPPAMLKGWVDRVFRQGVAYELEGEDGPQKKWNGLLSGKKGFVFCTSDAEEGETVGALESLWKDAILGRCGMEARCYVVRDMRGPEPARRRDWIRFVTDRLGKAFPGPAAQSISSASLRDPSAISPV
;
A
#
# COMPACT_ATOMS: atom_id res chain seq x y z
N MET A 1 -11.46 3.30 -9.60
CA MET A 1 -10.66 2.25 -8.96
C MET A 1 -10.97 2.26 -7.46
N ARG A 2 -10.77 1.12 -6.80
CA ARG A 2 -10.84 1.00 -5.33
C ARG A 2 -9.42 0.99 -4.76
N ILE A 3 -9.16 1.84 -3.80
CA ILE A 3 -7.84 1.98 -3.17
C ILE A 3 -7.98 1.69 -1.69
N LEU A 4 -7.18 0.76 -1.18
CA LEU A 4 -7.04 0.52 0.26
C LEU A 4 -5.94 1.44 0.80
N GLU A 5 -6.28 2.30 1.75
CA GLU A 5 -5.35 3.23 2.38
C GLU A 5 -5.20 2.88 3.87
N ILE A 6 -3.98 2.56 4.27
CA ILE A 6 -3.62 2.18 5.64
C ILE A 6 -2.73 3.26 6.26
N LEU A 7 -3.13 3.75 7.40
CA LEU A 7 -2.34 4.65 8.25
C LEU A 7 -1.96 3.95 9.55
N CYS A 8 -0.69 4.04 9.92
CA CYS A 8 -0.21 3.53 11.19
C CYS A 8 0.70 4.57 11.87
N HIS A 9 0.16 5.34 12.81
CA HIS A 9 0.93 6.25 13.66
C HIS A 9 0.22 6.51 14.99
N PRO A 10 0.88 6.30 16.16
CA PRO A 10 0.22 6.36 17.48
C PRO A 10 -0.19 7.78 17.91
N ARG A 11 0.42 8.82 17.35
CA ARG A 11 0.10 10.21 17.69
C ARG A 11 -0.89 10.80 16.68
N PRO A 12 -2.14 11.09 17.09
CA PRO A 12 -3.09 11.78 16.23
C PRO A 12 -2.52 13.11 15.71
N GLY A 13 -2.87 13.48 14.49
CA GLY A 13 -2.38 14.71 13.86
C GLY A 13 -0.88 14.71 13.50
N SER A 14 -0.23 13.56 13.49
CA SER A 14 1.15 13.43 12.98
C SER A 14 1.23 13.80 11.49
N PHE A 15 2.45 13.99 10.97
CA PHE A 15 2.61 14.28 9.55
C PHE A 15 2.15 13.11 8.66
N ASN A 16 2.22 11.86 9.15
CA ASN A 16 1.63 10.72 8.46
C ASN A 16 0.11 10.87 8.28
N HIS A 17 -0.62 11.39 9.29
CA HIS A 17 -2.05 11.71 9.16
C HIS A 17 -2.30 12.79 8.10
N THR A 18 -1.44 13.81 8.05
CA THR A 18 -1.55 14.88 7.04
C THR A 18 -1.34 14.33 5.64
N LEU A 19 -0.31 13.49 5.44
CA LEU A 19 -0.03 12.86 4.15
C LEU A 19 -1.17 11.93 3.72
N ALA A 20 -1.67 11.08 4.62
CA ALA A 20 -2.79 10.18 4.37
C ALA A 20 -4.07 10.96 4.01
N ALA A 21 -4.42 11.98 4.79
CA ALA A 21 -5.60 12.80 4.51
C ALA A 21 -5.51 13.50 3.13
N SER A 22 -4.34 14.07 2.80
CA SER A 22 -4.12 14.73 1.50
C SER A 22 -4.16 13.74 0.33
N ALA A 23 -3.61 12.54 0.51
CA ALA A 23 -3.66 11.45 -0.47
C ALA A 23 -5.11 11.00 -0.73
N ARG A 24 -5.86 10.76 0.34
CA ARG A 24 -7.26 10.33 0.29
C ARG A 24 -8.15 11.36 -0.40
N GLU A 25 -8.01 12.64 -0.04
CA GLU A 25 -8.73 13.73 -0.69
C GLU A 25 -8.43 13.80 -2.18
N HIS A 26 -7.14 13.72 -2.56
CA HIS A 26 -6.69 13.74 -3.95
C HIS A 26 -7.23 12.53 -4.74
N LEU A 27 -7.15 11.32 -4.21
CA LEU A 27 -7.66 10.11 -4.86
C LEU A 27 -9.18 10.16 -5.05
N ARG A 28 -9.92 10.66 -4.04
CA ARG A 28 -11.37 10.86 -4.14
C ARG A 28 -11.74 11.91 -5.20
N ALA A 29 -10.98 13.01 -5.26
CA ALA A 29 -11.16 14.03 -6.29
C ALA A 29 -10.91 13.49 -7.71
N LEU A 30 -10.06 12.47 -7.87
CA LEU A 30 -9.86 11.74 -9.11
C LEU A 30 -10.96 10.70 -9.41
N GLY A 31 -11.97 10.56 -8.55
CA GLY A 31 -13.10 9.65 -8.73
C GLY A 31 -12.83 8.21 -8.25
N HIS A 32 -11.87 8.00 -7.36
CA HIS A 32 -11.60 6.69 -6.76
C HIS A 32 -12.40 6.49 -5.48
N GLU A 33 -12.82 5.25 -5.22
CA GLU A 33 -13.30 4.81 -3.92
C GLU A 33 -12.11 4.51 -3.02
N VAL A 34 -12.06 5.08 -1.81
CA VAL A 34 -10.96 4.88 -0.88
C VAL A 34 -11.49 4.27 0.40
N PHE A 35 -11.07 3.01 0.67
CA PHE A 35 -11.20 2.33 1.95
C PHE A 35 -10.06 2.80 2.83
N PHE A 36 -10.37 3.49 3.91
CA PHE A 36 -9.37 4.07 4.80
C PHE A 36 -9.42 3.44 6.18
N HIS A 37 -8.25 3.05 6.69
CA HIS A 37 -8.08 2.52 8.03
C HIS A 37 -6.92 3.21 8.73
N ASP A 38 -7.19 3.74 9.92
CA ASP A 38 -6.18 4.15 10.90
C ASP A 38 -6.08 3.05 11.94
N LEU A 39 -5.01 2.25 11.88
CA LEU A 39 -4.84 1.08 12.72
C LEU A 39 -4.83 1.41 14.23
N HIS A 40 -4.38 2.62 14.61
CA HIS A 40 -4.40 3.07 16.00
C HIS A 40 -5.79 3.52 16.44
N GLU A 41 -6.52 4.25 15.61
CA GLU A 41 -7.88 4.70 15.90
C GLU A 41 -8.85 3.53 16.02
N GLU A 42 -8.68 2.53 15.17
CA GLU A 42 -9.49 1.30 15.17
C GLU A 42 -9.11 0.34 16.30
N GLY A 43 -7.99 0.56 17.00
CA GLY A 43 -7.49 -0.37 18.02
C GLY A 43 -7.14 -1.74 17.44
N PHE A 44 -6.59 -1.78 16.22
CA PHE A 44 -6.23 -3.03 15.56
C PHE A 44 -5.30 -3.87 16.44
N ASP A 45 -5.67 -5.11 16.74
CA ASP A 45 -4.80 -6.04 17.46
C ASP A 45 -3.73 -6.61 16.52
N PRO A 46 -2.42 -6.31 16.73
CA PRO A 46 -1.34 -6.79 15.87
C PRO A 46 -0.91 -8.23 16.18
N VAL A 47 -1.41 -8.84 17.25
CA VAL A 47 -0.93 -10.16 17.69
C VAL A 47 -1.61 -11.26 16.89
N LEU A 48 -0.82 -11.98 16.10
CA LEU A 48 -1.27 -13.17 15.41
C LEU A 48 -1.48 -14.31 16.42
N ASP A 49 -2.73 -14.72 16.63
CA ASP A 49 -3.07 -15.81 17.53
C ASP A 49 -2.69 -17.18 16.92
N SER A 50 -2.30 -18.12 17.78
CA SER A 50 -1.93 -19.47 17.34
C SER A 50 -3.06 -20.19 16.60
N SER A 51 -4.31 -19.90 16.94
CA SER A 51 -5.48 -20.47 16.26
C SER A 51 -5.64 -19.96 14.82
N GLU A 52 -5.14 -18.78 14.49
CA GLU A 52 -5.17 -18.23 13.13
C GLU A 52 -4.15 -18.90 12.20
N LEU A 53 -3.08 -19.51 12.75
CA LEU A 53 -2.09 -20.24 11.95
C LEU A 53 -2.66 -21.50 11.29
N SER A 54 -3.64 -22.13 11.92
CA SER A 54 -4.29 -23.34 11.44
C SER A 54 -5.55 -23.10 10.59
N ARG A 55 -5.96 -21.85 10.43
CA ARG A 55 -7.16 -21.44 9.71
C ARG A 55 -6.81 -20.60 8.49
N LEU A 56 -7.58 -20.73 7.43
CA LEU A 56 -7.46 -19.88 6.24
C LEU A 56 -8.16 -18.51 6.42
N TYR A 57 -8.89 -18.32 7.53
CA TYR A 57 -9.61 -17.08 7.85
C TYR A 57 -9.41 -16.69 9.31
N SER A 58 -9.55 -15.41 9.62
CA SER A 58 -9.61 -14.90 10.98
C SER A 58 -11.04 -14.94 11.52
N LEU A 59 -11.22 -15.05 12.84
CA LEU A 59 -12.52 -14.84 13.51
C LEU A 59 -12.70 -13.37 13.94
N ASP A 60 -11.67 -12.55 13.80
CA ASP A 60 -11.70 -11.11 14.07
C ASP A 60 -12.35 -10.39 12.89
N ASP A 61 -13.46 -9.71 13.14
CA ASP A 61 -14.26 -9.04 12.10
C ASP A 61 -13.45 -7.93 11.39
N LEU A 62 -12.58 -7.23 12.12
CA LEU A 62 -11.75 -6.17 11.55
C LEU A 62 -10.69 -6.75 10.59
N VAL A 63 -10.05 -7.87 10.97
CA VAL A 63 -9.12 -8.58 10.09
C VAL A 63 -9.81 -9.13 8.85
N GLN A 64 -11.04 -9.65 9.00
CA GLN A 64 -11.84 -10.12 7.85
C GLN A 64 -12.17 -8.97 6.89
N GLU A 65 -12.58 -7.82 7.42
CA GLU A 65 -12.91 -6.64 6.62
C GLU A 65 -11.68 -6.11 5.86
N HIS A 66 -10.53 -5.97 6.54
CA HIS A 66 -9.29 -5.54 5.88
C HIS A 66 -8.83 -6.53 4.81
N SER A 67 -8.93 -7.85 5.08
CA SER A 67 -8.59 -8.91 4.11
C SER A 67 -9.48 -8.86 2.88
N ARG A 68 -10.80 -8.68 3.09
CA ARG A 68 -11.78 -8.54 2.02
C ARG A 68 -11.48 -7.31 1.16
N GLN A 69 -11.21 -6.17 1.78
CA GLN A 69 -10.90 -4.93 1.07
C GLN A 69 -9.56 -5.01 0.33
N LEU A 70 -8.53 -5.64 0.91
CA LEU A 70 -7.24 -5.89 0.22
C LEU A 70 -7.45 -6.72 -1.06
N SER A 71 -8.28 -7.76 -0.98
CA SER A 71 -8.60 -8.59 -2.15
C SER A 71 -9.36 -7.80 -3.22
N GLN A 72 -10.24 -6.88 -2.84
CA GLN A 72 -11.08 -6.10 -3.75
C GLN A 72 -10.42 -4.83 -4.29
N ALA A 73 -9.39 -4.32 -3.63
CA ALA A 73 -8.71 -3.09 -4.02
C ALA A 73 -7.91 -3.28 -5.31
N ASP A 74 -7.85 -2.24 -6.13
CA ASP A 74 -6.98 -2.14 -7.30
C ASP A 74 -5.57 -1.64 -6.91
N GLY A 75 -5.46 -0.98 -5.76
CA GLY A 75 -4.22 -0.46 -5.21
C GLY A 75 -4.21 -0.41 -3.69
N LEU A 76 -3.01 -0.41 -3.13
CA LEU A 76 -2.72 -0.29 -1.70
C LEU A 76 -1.81 0.91 -1.46
N VAL A 77 -2.18 1.78 -0.52
CA VAL A 77 -1.35 2.91 -0.10
C VAL A 77 -1.15 2.83 1.42
N ILE A 78 0.10 2.88 1.87
CA ILE A 78 0.45 2.75 3.30
C ILE A 78 1.22 3.98 3.74
N PHE A 79 0.86 4.55 4.91
CA PHE A 79 1.55 5.64 5.58
C PHE A 79 1.99 5.21 6.97
N HIS A 80 3.31 5.30 7.26
CA HIS A 80 3.85 4.94 8.56
C HIS A 80 5.17 5.66 8.87
N PRO A 81 5.60 5.77 10.15
CA PRO A 81 6.92 6.24 10.50
C PRO A 81 7.96 5.12 10.35
N ASP A 82 9.19 5.50 10.13
CA ASP A 82 10.36 4.62 10.26
C ASP A 82 10.74 4.48 11.73
N TRP A 83 10.70 3.25 12.22
CA TRP A 83 11.18 2.91 13.54
C TRP A 83 12.22 1.79 13.43
N TRP A 84 13.49 2.15 13.59
CA TRP A 84 14.61 1.21 13.51
C TRP A 84 14.74 0.52 12.13
N SER A 85 14.52 1.27 11.07
CA SER A 85 14.47 0.78 9.67
C SER A 85 13.42 -0.31 9.46
N GLN A 86 12.31 -0.24 10.21
CA GLN A 86 11.19 -1.18 10.16
C GLN A 86 9.84 -0.44 10.25
N PRO A 87 8.75 -1.06 9.82
CA PRO A 87 7.41 -0.58 10.14
C PRO A 87 7.12 -0.72 11.64
N PRO A 88 6.23 0.12 12.20
CA PRO A 88 5.74 -0.06 13.56
C PRO A 88 5.19 -1.48 13.80
N ALA A 89 5.31 -1.98 15.04
CA ALA A 89 4.86 -3.33 15.41
C ALA A 89 3.39 -3.58 15.03
N MET A 90 2.52 -2.59 15.22
CA MET A 90 1.10 -2.66 14.82
C MET A 90 0.94 -2.89 13.31
N LEU A 91 1.70 -2.17 12.46
CA LEU A 91 1.64 -2.33 11.01
C LEU A 91 2.23 -3.68 10.58
N LYS A 92 3.31 -4.14 11.24
CA LYS A 92 3.86 -5.47 10.97
C LYS A 92 2.86 -6.57 11.33
N GLY A 93 2.17 -6.44 12.48
CA GLY A 93 1.11 -7.36 12.87
C GLY A 93 -0.10 -7.31 11.91
N TRP A 94 -0.44 -6.13 11.39
CA TRP A 94 -1.45 -6.01 10.33
C TRP A 94 -1.06 -6.83 9.09
N VAL A 95 0.21 -6.74 8.66
CA VAL A 95 0.71 -7.58 7.55
C VAL A 95 0.59 -9.06 7.92
N ASP A 96 1.00 -9.48 9.11
CA ASP A 96 0.97 -10.88 9.54
C ASP A 96 -0.44 -11.47 9.58
N ARG A 97 -1.45 -10.66 9.94
CA ARG A 97 -2.83 -11.11 10.07
C ARG A 97 -3.66 -10.97 8.80
N VAL A 98 -3.38 -9.96 7.95
CA VAL A 98 -4.16 -9.63 6.76
C VAL A 98 -3.56 -10.23 5.48
N PHE A 99 -2.22 -10.28 5.34
CA PHE A 99 -1.54 -10.89 4.19
C PHE A 99 -1.41 -12.39 4.35
N ARG A 100 -2.54 -13.06 4.37
CA ARG A 100 -2.64 -14.50 4.63
C ARG A 100 -2.86 -15.30 3.34
N GLN A 101 -2.74 -16.61 3.47
CA GLN A 101 -3.09 -17.55 2.40
C GLN A 101 -4.57 -17.38 1.99
N GLY A 102 -4.85 -17.42 0.70
CA GLY A 102 -6.18 -17.15 0.13
C GLY A 102 -6.52 -15.66 -0.03
N VAL A 103 -5.68 -14.75 0.49
CA VAL A 103 -5.86 -13.29 0.37
C VAL A 103 -4.71 -12.66 -0.41
N ALA A 104 -3.49 -12.78 0.07
CA ALA A 104 -2.30 -12.17 -0.54
C ALA A 104 -1.43 -13.19 -1.30
N TYR A 105 -1.52 -14.45 -0.96
CA TYR A 105 -0.77 -15.52 -1.59
C TYR A 105 -1.47 -16.87 -1.50
N GLU A 106 -1.02 -17.82 -2.33
CA GLU A 106 -1.33 -19.25 -2.24
C GLU A 106 -0.04 -20.06 -2.18
N LEU A 107 -0.14 -21.25 -1.60
CA LEU A 107 0.91 -22.27 -1.64
C LEU A 107 0.43 -23.41 -2.54
N GLU A 108 1.00 -23.50 -3.75
CA GLU A 108 0.63 -24.49 -4.75
C GLU A 108 1.54 -25.71 -4.68
N GLY A 109 0.98 -26.91 -4.88
CA GLY A 109 1.68 -28.20 -4.92
C GLY A 109 1.21 -29.15 -3.83
N GLU A 110 1.72 -30.40 -3.89
CA GLU A 110 1.45 -31.42 -2.87
C GLU A 110 2.08 -31.05 -1.52
N ASP A 111 1.53 -31.58 -0.43
CA ASP A 111 2.06 -31.33 0.92
C ASP A 111 3.53 -31.73 1.04
N GLY A 112 4.37 -30.74 1.35
CA GLY A 112 5.81 -30.95 1.48
C GLY A 112 6.66 -29.70 1.26
N PRO A 113 7.99 -29.83 1.30
CA PRO A 113 8.93 -28.69 1.20
C PRO A 113 8.99 -28.05 -0.20
N GLN A 114 8.29 -28.60 -1.19
CA GLN A 114 8.28 -28.10 -2.56
C GLN A 114 7.07 -27.24 -2.91
N LYS A 115 6.25 -26.83 -1.92
CA LYS A 115 5.14 -25.90 -2.17
C LYS A 115 5.66 -24.60 -2.78
N LYS A 116 5.10 -24.24 -3.93
CA LYS A 116 5.45 -23.01 -4.65
C LYS A 116 4.59 -21.86 -4.13
N TRP A 117 5.26 -20.78 -3.78
CA TRP A 117 4.57 -19.51 -3.44
C TRP A 117 4.02 -18.86 -4.71
N ASN A 118 2.73 -18.54 -4.70
CA ASN A 118 2.04 -17.80 -5.74
C ASN A 118 1.39 -16.55 -5.13
N GLY A 119 1.79 -15.35 -5.59
CA GLY A 119 1.23 -14.07 -5.14
C GLY A 119 -0.13 -13.80 -5.80
N LEU A 120 -1.15 -13.53 -5.00
CA LEU A 120 -2.53 -13.30 -5.47
C LEU A 120 -2.85 -11.82 -5.76
N LEU A 121 -1.92 -10.90 -5.48
CA LEU A 121 -2.13 -9.47 -5.67
C LEU A 121 -1.54 -8.95 -6.99
N SER A 122 -1.33 -9.84 -7.96
CA SER A 122 -0.82 -9.49 -9.29
C SER A 122 -1.75 -8.51 -10.01
N GLY A 123 -1.16 -7.54 -10.72
CA GLY A 123 -1.87 -6.47 -11.39
C GLY A 123 -2.29 -5.30 -10.49
N LYS A 124 -2.11 -5.41 -9.16
CA LYS A 124 -2.35 -4.32 -8.20
C LYS A 124 -1.06 -3.52 -7.98
N LYS A 125 -1.22 -2.23 -7.64
CA LYS A 125 -0.10 -1.33 -7.32
C LYS A 125 -0.03 -1.06 -5.83
N GLY A 126 1.18 -1.13 -5.26
CA GLY A 126 1.44 -0.85 -3.85
C GLY A 126 2.34 0.37 -3.67
N PHE A 127 1.92 1.33 -2.85
CA PHE A 127 2.69 2.53 -2.51
C PHE A 127 2.85 2.62 -1.00
N VAL A 128 4.10 2.76 -0.56
CA VAL A 128 4.41 2.98 0.84
C VAL A 128 5.13 4.32 0.97
N PHE A 129 4.61 5.18 1.84
CA PHE A 129 5.21 6.45 2.22
C PHE A 129 5.61 6.38 3.68
N CYS A 130 6.91 6.34 3.91
CA CYS A 130 7.48 6.22 5.24
C CYS A 130 8.12 7.53 5.65
N THR A 131 7.73 8.10 6.80
CA THR A 131 8.41 9.27 7.35
C THR A 131 9.57 8.85 8.23
N SER A 132 10.75 9.44 8.03
CA SER A 132 11.98 9.10 8.76
C SER A 132 12.71 10.34 9.24
N ASP A 133 13.32 10.24 10.41
CA ASP A 133 14.26 11.23 10.93
C ASP A 133 15.69 11.03 10.38
N ALA A 134 15.88 10.05 9.50
CA ALA A 134 17.17 9.80 8.85
C ALA A 134 17.61 11.00 8.02
N GLU A 135 18.90 11.34 8.12
CA GLU A 135 19.52 12.41 7.37
C GLU A 135 19.77 11.99 5.90
N GLU A 136 20.05 12.98 5.05
CA GLU A 136 20.40 12.72 3.67
C GLU A 136 21.71 11.93 3.61
N GLY A 137 21.71 10.77 2.92
CA GLY A 137 22.86 9.87 2.86
C GLY A 137 22.80 8.68 3.81
N GLU A 138 21.95 8.68 4.83
CA GLU A 138 21.72 7.50 5.66
C GLU A 138 20.95 6.41 4.89
N THR A 139 21.31 5.14 5.15
CA THR A 139 20.75 4.01 4.42
C THR A 139 19.36 3.67 4.91
N VAL A 140 18.37 3.81 4.05
CA VAL A 140 16.99 3.30 4.26
C VAL A 140 16.66 2.11 3.33
N GLY A 141 17.68 1.58 2.65
CA GLY A 141 17.51 0.51 1.65
C GLY A 141 16.89 -0.76 2.21
N ALA A 142 17.11 -1.07 3.50
CA ALA A 142 16.49 -2.22 4.14
C ALA A 142 14.96 -2.09 4.19
N LEU A 143 14.44 -0.89 4.53
CA LEU A 143 13.01 -0.62 4.58
C LEU A 143 12.38 -0.63 3.18
N GLU A 144 13.08 -0.09 2.19
CA GLU A 144 12.64 -0.12 0.80
C GLU A 144 12.54 -1.56 0.27
N SER A 145 13.59 -2.37 0.46
CA SER A 145 13.59 -3.78 0.06
C SER A 145 12.55 -4.62 0.82
N LEU A 146 12.34 -4.32 2.10
CA LEU A 146 11.30 -4.98 2.90
C LEU A 146 9.93 -4.84 2.23
N TRP A 147 9.54 -3.61 1.91
CA TRP A 147 8.22 -3.36 1.34
C TRP A 147 8.14 -3.79 -0.12
N LYS A 148 9.11 -3.38 -0.94
CA LYS A 148 9.08 -3.58 -2.38
C LYS A 148 9.25 -5.04 -2.77
N ASP A 149 10.21 -5.75 -2.15
CA ASP A 149 10.60 -7.08 -2.58
C ASP A 149 10.03 -8.17 -1.66
N ALA A 150 10.20 -8.02 -0.33
CA ALA A 150 9.90 -9.08 0.62
C ALA A 150 8.40 -9.18 0.98
N ILE A 151 7.64 -8.09 0.97
CA ILE A 151 6.21 -8.10 1.33
C ILE A 151 5.35 -7.95 0.08
N LEU A 152 5.26 -6.74 -0.49
CA LEU A 152 4.30 -6.44 -1.56
C LEU A 152 4.67 -7.12 -2.87
N GLY A 153 5.94 -7.07 -3.27
CA GLY A 153 6.41 -7.71 -4.50
C GLY A 153 6.29 -9.22 -4.46
N ARG A 154 6.55 -9.84 -3.29
CA ARG A 154 6.36 -11.28 -3.10
C ARG A 154 4.90 -11.71 -3.26
N CYS A 155 3.95 -10.81 -2.97
CA CYS A 155 2.52 -11.04 -3.20
C CYS A 155 2.07 -10.71 -4.64
N GLY A 156 2.99 -10.28 -5.51
CA GLY A 156 2.72 -10.01 -6.92
C GLY A 156 2.40 -8.55 -7.25
N MET A 157 2.45 -7.63 -6.27
CA MET A 157 2.17 -6.21 -6.51
C MET A 157 3.32 -5.50 -7.22
N GLU A 158 3.00 -4.53 -8.10
CA GLU A 158 3.96 -3.51 -8.53
C GLU A 158 4.14 -2.51 -7.38
N ALA A 159 5.22 -2.66 -6.61
CA ALA A 159 5.43 -1.93 -5.38
C ALA A 159 6.45 -0.78 -5.51
N ARG A 160 6.19 0.32 -4.79
CA ARG A 160 7.09 1.46 -4.60
C ARG A 160 7.10 1.84 -3.13
N CYS A 161 8.29 2.07 -2.58
CA CYS A 161 8.46 2.62 -1.24
C CYS A 161 9.20 3.95 -1.35
N TYR A 162 8.68 4.98 -0.68
CA TYR A 162 9.27 6.32 -0.63
C TYR A 162 9.52 6.71 0.81
N VAL A 163 10.74 7.11 1.11
CA VAL A 163 11.11 7.60 2.44
C VAL A 163 11.13 9.12 2.44
N VAL A 164 10.20 9.70 3.20
CA VAL A 164 10.07 11.13 3.46
C VAL A 164 11.00 11.48 4.61
N ARG A 165 12.14 12.06 4.29
CA ARG A 165 13.25 12.26 5.23
C ARG A 165 13.18 13.59 5.98
N ASP A 166 14.02 13.69 7.03
CA ASP A 166 14.26 14.91 7.81
C ASP A 166 12.97 15.46 8.45
N MET A 167 12.32 14.62 9.26
CA MET A 167 11.09 14.98 9.94
C MET A 167 11.30 15.71 11.25
N ARG A 168 12.56 15.89 11.71
CA ARG A 168 12.92 16.68 12.90
C ARG A 168 12.79 18.18 12.63
N GLY A 169 11.56 18.72 12.74
CA GLY A 169 11.27 20.15 12.60
C GLY A 169 11.29 20.69 11.17
N PRO A 170 10.72 19.98 10.17
CA PRO A 170 10.77 20.46 8.79
C PRO A 170 10.04 21.78 8.65
N GLU A 171 10.61 22.69 7.84
CA GLU A 171 9.98 23.94 7.48
C GLU A 171 8.60 23.71 6.82
N PRO A 172 7.63 24.61 7.01
CA PRO A 172 6.30 24.49 6.38
C PRO A 172 6.34 24.33 4.86
N ALA A 173 7.34 24.91 4.19
CA ALA A 173 7.54 24.75 2.75
C ALA A 173 7.84 23.30 2.39
N ARG A 174 8.79 22.65 3.09
CA ARG A 174 9.20 21.27 2.85
C ARG A 174 8.03 20.28 3.09
N ARG A 175 7.19 20.52 4.09
CA ARG A 175 5.97 19.73 4.29
C ARG A 175 5.01 19.82 3.10
N ARG A 176 4.82 21.02 2.54
CA ARG A 176 3.99 21.20 1.33
C ARG A 176 4.56 20.47 0.12
N ASP A 177 5.88 20.47 -0.04
CA ASP A 177 6.54 19.77 -1.14
C ASP A 177 6.38 18.26 -1.02
N TRP A 178 6.45 17.70 0.20
CA TRP A 178 6.17 16.28 0.44
C TRP A 178 4.70 15.93 0.15
N ILE A 179 3.75 16.75 0.57
CA ILE A 179 2.33 16.55 0.24
C ILE A 179 2.14 16.52 -1.28
N ARG A 180 2.70 17.50 -1.99
CA ARG A 180 2.66 17.56 -3.46
C ARG A 180 3.30 16.33 -4.09
N PHE A 181 4.47 15.91 -3.60
CA PHE A 181 5.14 14.71 -4.08
C PHE A 181 4.26 13.47 -3.96
N VAL A 182 3.63 13.25 -2.81
CA VAL A 182 2.73 12.10 -2.57
C VAL A 182 1.54 12.14 -3.53
N THR A 183 0.84 13.27 -3.61
CA THR A 183 -0.35 13.41 -4.47
C THR A 183 0.01 13.27 -5.96
N ASP A 184 1.13 13.81 -6.42
CA ASP A 184 1.60 13.66 -7.81
C ASP A 184 1.94 12.20 -8.13
N ARG A 185 2.58 11.47 -7.20
CA ARG A 185 2.90 10.05 -7.40
C ARG A 185 1.64 9.20 -7.48
N LEU A 186 0.69 9.44 -6.60
CA LEU A 186 -0.58 8.71 -6.57
C LEU A 186 -1.46 9.05 -7.79
N GLY A 187 -1.54 10.31 -8.20
CA GLY A 187 -2.29 10.71 -9.38
C GLY A 187 -1.76 10.11 -10.70
N LYS A 188 -0.42 9.93 -10.81
CA LYS A 188 0.19 9.22 -11.94
C LYS A 188 -0.04 7.73 -11.90
N ALA A 189 -0.03 7.13 -10.72
CA ALA A 189 -0.22 5.69 -10.54
C ALA A 189 -1.68 5.27 -10.70
N PHE A 190 -2.60 6.11 -10.22
CA PHE A 190 -4.05 5.91 -10.24
C PHE A 190 -4.72 7.08 -10.97
N PRO A 191 -4.65 7.12 -12.33
CA PRO A 191 -5.27 8.20 -13.08
C PRO A 191 -6.80 8.12 -13.01
N GLY A 192 -7.45 9.28 -12.98
CA GLY A 192 -8.91 9.36 -13.02
C GLY A 192 -9.51 8.88 -14.36
N PRO A 193 -10.82 8.63 -14.41
CA PRO A 193 -11.49 8.07 -15.60
C PRO A 193 -11.24 8.84 -16.91
N ALA A 194 -11.17 10.16 -16.84
CA ALA A 194 -10.92 11.01 -18.02
C ALA A 194 -9.51 10.81 -18.61
N ALA A 195 -8.49 10.52 -17.79
CA ALA A 195 -7.14 10.26 -18.26
C ALA A 195 -6.97 8.81 -18.79
N GLN A 196 -7.79 7.88 -18.32
CA GLN A 196 -7.79 6.48 -18.77
C GLN A 196 -8.38 6.37 -20.20
N SER A 197 -9.38 7.19 -20.55
CA SER A 197 -9.99 7.19 -21.88
C SER A 197 -9.05 7.68 -22.99
N ILE A 198 -8.11 8.57 -22.68
CA ILE A 198 -7.12 9.08 -23.66
C ILE A 198 -6.06 8.00 -23.95
N SER A 199 -5.62 7.24 -22.95
CA SER A 199 -4.65 6.17 -23.14
C SER A 199 -5.20 4.99 -23.95
N SER A 200 -6.48 4.64 -23.80
CA SER A 200 -7.12 3.57 -24.56
C SER A 200 -7.48 3.97 -26.00
N ALA A 201 -7.66 5.27 -26.29
CA ALA A 201 -7.92 5.79 -27.62
C ALA A 201 -6.65 5.86 -28.48
N SER A 202 -5.47 6.01 -27.88
CA SER A 202 -4.17 6.10 -28.57
C SER A 202 -3.64 4.75 -29.09
N LEU A 203 -4.30 3.64 -28.74
CA LEU A 203 -3.95 2.28 -29.19
C LEU A 203 -4.81 1.74 -30.33
N ARG A 204 -5.70 2.57 -30.92
CA ARG A 204 -6.40 2.19 -32.15
C ARG A 204 -5.55 2.59 -33.33
N ASP A 205 -4.88 1.60 -33.92
CA ASP A 205 -4.08 1.68 -35.13
C ASP A 205 -4.87 2.30 -36.27
N PRO A 206 -4.36 3.37 -36.96
CA PRO A 206 -5.02 3.98 -38.11
C PRO A 206 -4.83 3.20 -39.42
N SER A 207 -4.27 2.00 -39.41
CA SER A 207 -3.90 1.25 -40.62
C SER A 207 -4.98 0.33 -41.22
N ALA A 208 -6.25 0.48 -40.83
CA ALA A 208 -7.36 -0.28 -41.44
C ALA A 208 -8.17 0.55 -42.44
N ILE A 209 -7.52 1.13 -43.47
CA ILE A 209 -8.18 1.60 -44.67
C ILE A 209 -7.52 0.91 -45.87
N SER A 210 -8.14 -0.18 -46.34
CA SER A 210 -7.83 -0.75 -47.65
C SER A 210 -8.37 0.15 -48.77
N PRO A 211 -7.61 0.41 -49.83
CA PRO A 211 -8.12 1.07 -51.01
C PRO A 211 -8.93 0.08 -51.88
N VAL A 212 -10.03 0.55 -52.38
CA VAL A 212 -10.77 -0.03 -53.50
C VAL A 212 -10.05 0.27 -54.79
#